data_8890f9c188c1d50e1899a11061d43a82
#
_entry.id   8890f9c188c1d50e1899a11061d43a82
#
_cell.length_a   1.000
_cell.length_b   1.000
_cell.length_c   1.000
_cell.angle_alpha   90.00
_cell.angle_beta   90.00
_cell.angle_gamma   90.00
#
_symmetry.space_group_name_H-M   'P 1'
#
loop_
_entity.id
_entity.type
_entity.pdbx_description
1 polymer ?
#
loop_
_entity_poly.entity_id
_entity_poly.type
_entity_poly.pdbx_seq_one_letter_code
_entity_poly.pdbx_strand_id
1 'polypeptide(L)'
;NSKNIKICSVTGNDKSTIALSSNAHLSIKIEKEADPLNLAPTSSTTAMMMIGDAISVALSSLSGFKRSDFGRNHPGGSLGKSFIKVKEIMINERDLPYVDGNISIIEAMETISKKGYGLGLIKIGRSVSGIFTDGDLRRVINNDVDLSSTLIKKVMTKKFKFVSETDYVLDVSRVMENQKIYSLIVKDSKNKI
;
A
#
# COMPACT_ATOMS: atom_id res chain seq x y z
N ASN A 1 4.80 -40.72 -15.15
CA ASN A 1 5.12 -39.38 -14.64
C ASN A 1 6.62 -39.11 -14.77
N SER A 2 7.06 -38.68 -15.96
CA SER A 2 8.49 -38.51 -16.30
C SER A 2 9.19 -37.37 -15.51
N LYS A 3 8.44 -36.56 -14.75
CA LYS A 3 8.96 -35.41 -13.98
C LYS A 3 8.83 -35.54 -12.47
N ASN A 4 8.44 -36.68 -11.96
CA ASN A 4 8.20 -36.91 -10.52
C ASN A 4 7.23 -35.89 -9.86
N ILE A 5 6.28 -35.38 -10.62
CA ILE A 5 5.26 -34.42 -10.15
C ILE A 5 4.15 -35.21 -9.45
N LYS A 6 3.82 -34.82 -8.24
CA LYS A 6 2.69 -35.42 -7.51
C LYS A 6 1.37 -34.89 -8.08
N ILE A 7 0.40 -35.80 -8.24
CA ILE A 7 -0.92 -35.54 -8.77
C ILE A 7 -1.92 -35.68 -7.62
N CYS A 8 -2.74 -34.63 -7.42
CA CYS A 8 -3.94 -34.70 -6.59
C CYS A 8 -5.16 -34.63 -7.52
N SER A 9 -6.11 -35.50 -7.33
CA SER A 9 -7.36 -35.49 -8.11
C SER A 9 -8.59 -35.31 -7.23
N VAL A 10 -9.63 -34.74 -7.83
CA VAL A 10 -10.95 -34.60 -7.22
C VAL A 10 -11.94 -35.11 -8.25
N THR A 11 -12.66 -36.20 -7.93
CA THR A 11 -13.62 -36.83 -8.87
C THR A 11 -14.81 -37.42 -8.13
N GLY A 12 -15.90 -37.67 -8.88
CA GLY A 12 -17.08 -38.35 -8.35
C GLY A 12 -16.96 -39.89 -8.37
N ASN A 13 -15.83 -40.43 -8.86
CA ASN A 13 -15.64 -41.89 -8.96
C ASN A 13 -14.23 -42.29 -8.51
N ASP A 14 -14.15 -42.91 -7.35
CA ASP A 14 -12.88 -43.37 -6.71
C ASP A 14 -12.16 -44.43 -7.53
N LYS A 15 -12.84 -45.10 -8.47
CA LYS A 15 -12.29 -46.13 -9.34
C LYS A 15 -11.95 -45.58 -10.74
N SER A 16 -12.03 -44.29 -10.96
CA SER A 16 -11.64 -43.67 -12.24
C SER A 16 -10.14 -43.80 -12.45
N THR A 17 -9.70 -43.86 -13.71
CA THR A 17 -8.27 -43.96 -14.07
C THR A 17 -7.45 -42.83 -13.41
N ILE A 18 -7.99 -41.62 -13.36
CA ILE A 18 -7.29 -40.48 -12.75
C ILE A 18 -7.21 -40.63 -11.22
N ALA A 19 -8.29 -41.08 -10.57
CA ALA A 19 -8.28 -41.33 -9.13
C ALA A 19 -7.21 -42.35 -8.75
N LEU A 20 -7.17 -43.49 -9.45
CA LEU A 20 -6.22 -44.58 -9.21
C LEU A 20 -4.76 -44.20 -9.56
N SER A 21 -4.55 -43.28 -10.47
CA SER A 21 -3.22 -42.79 -10.89
C SER A 21 -2.71 -41.63 -10.06
N SER A 22 -3.50 -41.12 -9.11
CA SER A 22 -3.15 -39.97 -8.29
C SER A 22 -2.41 -40.35 -7.02
N ASN A 23 -1.57 -39.42 -6.52
CA ASN A 23 -0.90 -39.59 -5.22
C ASN A 23 -1.86 -39.31 -4.05
N ALA A 24 -2.88 -38.45 -4.29
CA ALA A 24 -3.96 -38.18 -3.36
C ALA A 24 -5.26 -38.00 -4.15
N HIS A 25 -6.38 -38.43 -3.60
CA HIS A 25 -7.68 -38.35 -4.22
C HIS A 25 -8.73 -37.89 -3.19
N LEU A 26 -9.60 -36.95 -3.62
CA LEU A 26 -10.79 -36.55 -2.89
C LEU A 26 -12.02 -36.96 -3.69
N SER A 27 -12.94 -37.67 -3.05
CA SER A 27 -14.21 -38.07 -3.64
C SER A 27 -15.26 -36.99 -3.40
N ILE A 28 -15.92 -36.53 -4.47
CA ILE A 28 -17.04 -35.59 -4.43
C ILE A 28 -18.26 -36.16 -5.12
N LYS A 29 -18.56 -37.41 -4.88
CA LYS A 29 -19.73 -38.06 -5.47
C LYS A 29 -21.01 -37.29 -5.13
N ILE A 30 -21.75 -36.89 -6.16
CA ILE A 30 -23.10 -36.36 -6.06
C ILE A 30 -24.08 -37.41 -6.55
N GLU A 31 -25.31 -37.39 -6.03
CA GLU A 31 -26.35 -38.34 -6.43
C GLU A 31 -26.95 -37.99 -7.80
N LYS A 32 -27.23 -36.69 -7.99
CA LYS A 32 -27.79 -36.17 -9.26
C LYS A 32 -27.49 -34.70 -9.44
N GLU A 33 -27.52 -34.27 -10.69
CA GLU A 33 -27.47 -32.85 -11.02
C GLU A 33 -28.84 -32.18 -10.67
N ALA A 34 -28.82 -30.87 -10.44
CA ALA A 34 -30.05 -30.09 -10.17
C ALA A 34 -30.86 -29.83 -11.44
N ASP A 35 -30.28 -30.06 -12.59
CA ASP A 35 -30.96 -29.98 -13.88
C ASP A 35 -32.06 -31.05 -13.97
N PRO A 36 -33.30 -30.72 -14.45
CA PRO A 36 -34.39 -31.66 -14.58
C PRO A 36 -34.05 -32.91 -15.40
N LEU A 37 -33.17 -32.81 -16.36
CA LEU A 37 -32.73 -33.91 -17.20
C LEU A 37 -31.51 -34.66 -16.66
N ASN A 38 -30.94 -34.18 -15.53
CA ASN A 38 -29.74 -34.71 -14.92
C ASN A 38 -28.52 -34.73 -15.89
N LEU A 39 -28.44 -33.76 -16.77
CA LEU A 39 -27.40 -33.65 -17.81
C LEU A 39 -26.47 -32.46 -17.63
N ALA A 40 -27.03 -31.28 -17.31
CA ALA A 40 -26.21 -30.07 -17.15
C ALA A 40 -25.49 -30.09 -15.81
N PRO A 41 -24.15 -29.88 -15.81
CA PRO A 41 -23.35 -29.81 -14.58
C PRO A 41 -23.81 -28.64 -13.69
N THR A 42 -24.34 -28.93 -12.53
CA THR A 42 -24.87 -27.95 -11.55
C THR A 42 -24.43 -28.31 -10.15
N SER A 43 -24.96 -29.39 -9.56
CA SER A 43 -24.55 -29.88 -8.25
C SER A 43 -23.09 -30.27 -8.23
N SER A 44 -22.60 -30.91 -9.29
CA SER A 44 -21.18 -31.32 -9.42
C SER A 44 -20.25 -30.12 -9.50
N THR A 45 -20.57 -29.09 -10.29
CA THR A 45 -19.76 -27.88 -10.38
C THR A 45 -19.74 -27.11 -9.07
N THR A 46 -20.89 -27.01 -8.38
CA THR A 46 -20.97 -26.37 -7.07
C THR A 46 -20.12 -27.10 -6.04
N ALA A 47 -20.22 -28.43 -5.97
CA ALA A 47 -19.39 -29.24 -5.07
C ALA A 47 -17.89 -29.09 -5.36
N MET A 48 -17.51 -29.05 -6.65
CA MET A 48 -16.13 -28.83 -7.06
C MET A 48 -15.59 -27.46 -6.61
N MET A 49 -16.39 -26.41 -6.75
CA MET A 49 -16.03 -25.06 -6.28
C MET A 49 -15.85 -25.05 -4.75
N MET A 50 -16.78 -25.63 -4.00
CA MET A 50 -16.68 -25.69 -2.53
C MET A 50 -15.39 -26.40 -2.06
N ILE A 51 -15.05 -27.52 -2.68
CA ILE A 51 -13.81 -28.25 -2.37
C ILE A 51 -12.58 -27.44 -2.76
N GLY A 52 -12.59 -26.78 -3.92
CA GLY A 52 -11.51 -25.90 -4.36
C GLY A 52 -11.26 -24.75 -3.37
N ASP A 53 -12.32 -24.09 -2.93
CA ASP A 53 -12.24 -23.03 -1.92
C ASP A 53 -11.72 -23.55 -0.57
N ALA A 54 -12.23 -24.70 -0.10
CA ALA A 54 -11.79 -25.32 1.15
C ALA A 54 -10.28 -25.66 1.11
N ILE A 55 -9.80 -26.24 0.01
CA ILE A 55 -8.38 -26.55 -0.20
C ILE A 55 -7.56 -25.25 -0.22
N SER A 56 -8.01 -24.22 -0.93
CA SER A 56 -7.33 -22.93 -1.02
C SER A 56 -7.18 -22.26 0.35
N VAL A 57 -8.26 -22.26 1.15
CA VAL A 57 -8.23 -21.72 2.52
C VAL A 57 -7.29 -22.54 3.42
N ALA A 58 -7.35 -23.87 3.35
CA ALA A 58 -6.48 -24.73 4.13
C ALA A 58 -5.00 -24.53 3.76
N LEU A 59 -4.67 -24.48 2.48
CA LEU A 59 -3.30 -24.22 2.01
C LEU A 59 -2.81 -22.82 2.42
N SER A 60 -3.63 -21.81 2.33
CA SER A 60 -3.32 -20.46 2.78
C SER A 60 -2.98 -20.43 4.27
N SER A 61 -3.76 -21.14 5.08
CA SER A 61 -3.54 -21.25 6.52
C SER A 61 -2.24 -22.02 6.83
N LEU A 62 -2.03 -23.17 6.20
CA LEU A 62 -0.85 -24.01 6.42
C LEU A 62 0.45 -23.36 5.94
N SER A 63 0.42 -22.59 4.86
CA SER A 63 1.58 -21.86 4.31
C SER A 63 1.90 -20.59 5.07
N GLY A 64 1.08 -20.19 6.04
CA GLY A 64 1.23 -18.91 6.74
C GLY A 64 1.06 -17.69 5.82
N PHE A 65 0.23 -17.82 4.77
CA PHE A 65 -0.04 -16.78 3.78
C PHE A 65 -0.58 -15.51 4.46
N LYS A 66 0.09 -14.39 4.20
CA LYS A 66 -0.21 -13.09 4.83
C LYS A 66 -0.89 -12.15 3.84
N ARG A 67 -1.53 -11.13 4.38
CA ARG A 67 -2.12 -10.04 3.59
C ARG A 67 -1.11 -9.38 2.64
N SER A 68 0.14 -9.23 3.07
CA SER A 68 1.24 -8.72 2.24
C SER A 68 1.53 -9.58 1.02
N ASP A 69 1.38 -10.90 1.14
CA ASP A 69 1.60 -11.83 0.02
C ASP A 69 0.47 -11.71 -1.01
N PHE A 70 -0.77 -11.52 -0.52
CA PHE A 70 -1.90 -11.23 -1.39
C PHE A 70 -1.69 -9.92 -2.17
N GLY A 71 -1.28 -8.84 -1.49
CA GLY A 71 -1.00 -7.54 -2.13
C GLY A 71 0.07 -7.64 -3.22
N ARG A 72 1.14 -8.38 -2.97
CA ARG A 72 2.23 -8.62 -3.93
C ARG A 72 1.76 -9.36 -5.17
N ASN A 73 0.85 -10.32 -5.01
CA ASN A 73 0.32 -11.11 -6.12
C ASN A 73 -0.79 -10.37 -6.91
N HIS A 74 -1.39 -9.31 -6.34
CA HIS A 74 -2.48 -8.54 -6.94
C HIS A 74 -2.21 -7.03 -6.93
N PRO A 75 -1.10 -6.54 -7.50
CA PRO A 75 -0.67 -5.14 -7.35
C PRO A 75 -1.63 -4.12 -7.98
N GLY A 76 -2.37 -4.51 -9.01
CA GLY A 76 -3.31 -3.63 -9.72
C GLY A 76 -4.70 -3.52 -9.09
N GLY A 77 -5.06 -4.38 -8.14
CA GLY A 77 -6.38 -4.39 -7.51
C GLY A 77 -6.51 -3.38 -6.37
N SER A 78 -7.74 -2.97 -6.04
CA SER A 78 -8.03 -2.12 -4.89
C SER A 78 -7.51 -2.72 -3.57
N LEU A 79 -7.61 -4.04 -3.42
CA LEU A 79 -7.06 -4.77 -2.28
C LEU A 79 -5.52 -4.73 -2.27
N GLY A 80 -4.85 -4.90 -3.42
CA GLY A 80 -3.39 -4.85 -3.51
C GLY A 80 -2.84 -3.51 -3.04
N LYS A 81 -3.45 -2.43 -3.50
CA LYS A 81 -3.08 -1.05 -3.10
C LYS A 81 -3.24 -0.80 -1.60
N SER A 82 -4.16 -1.49 -0.92
CA SER A 82 -4.38 -1.32 0.52
C SER A 82 -3.22 -1.82 1.40
N PHE A 83 -2.29 -2.59 0.85
CA PHE A 83 -1.16 -3.18 1.59
C PHE A 83 0.20 -2.52 1.31
N ILE A 84 0.24 -1.51 0.44
CA ILE A 84 1.46 -0.73 0.20
C ILE A 84 1.78 0.07 1.46
N LYS A 85 2.99 -0.06 1.95
CA LYS A 85 3.49 0.74 3.08
C LYS A 85 4.06 2.06 2.60
N VAL A 86 4.01 3.06 3.46
CA VAL A 86 4.57 4.40 3.19
C VAL A 86 6.03 4.31 2.75
N LYS A 87 6.85 3.47 3.38
CA LYS A 87 8.27 3.27 3.02
C LYS A 87 8.53 2.83 1.58
N GLU A 88 7.51 2.26 0.91
CA GLU A 88 7.64 1.77 -0.47
C GLU A 88 7.47 2.88 -1.51
N ILE A 89 6.87 4.03 -1.10
CA ILE A 89 6.58 5.15 -1.98
C ILE A 89 7.11 6.50 -1.49
N MET A 90 7.59 6.57 -0.25
CA MET A 90 8.11 7.82 0.33
C MET A 90 9.35 8.31 -0.42
N ILE A 91 9.58 9.61 -0.36
CA ILE A 91 10.79 10.24 -0.86
C ILE A 91 11.95 9.92 0.07
N ASN A 92 13.08 9.51 -0.48
CA ASN A 92 14.26 9.18 0.29
C ASN A 92 14.90 10.43 0.94
N GLU A 93 15.57 10.25 2.08
CA GLU A 93 16.23 11.33 2.83
C GLU A 93 17.15 12.22 1.96
N ARG A 94 17.85 11.64 0.98
CA ARG A 94 18.76 12.36 0.08
C ARG A 94 18.06 13.36 -0.85
N ASP A 95 16.80 13.11 -1.13
CA ASP A 95 16.00 13.92 -2.07
C ASP A 95 15.09 14.91 -1.36
N LEU A 96 15.08 14.90 -0.03
CA LEU A 96 14.25 15.80 0.76
C LEU A 96 14.64 17.27 0.54
N PRO A 97 13.64 18.18 0.46
CA PRO A 97 13.82 19.60 0.22
C PRO A 97 14.21 20.34 1.51
N TYR A 98 15.42 20.08 2.01
CA TYR A 98 15.93 20.79 3.17
C TYR A 98 16.29 22.25 2.84
N VAL A 99 15.86 23.15 3.70
CA VAL A 99 16.06 24.61 3.58
C VAL A 99 16.62 25.15 4.89
N ASP A 100 17.63 26.01 4.83
CA ASP A 100 18.11 26.73 6.02
C ASP A 100 17.07 27.76 6.47
N GLY A 101 16.72 27.74 7.75
CA GLY A 101 15.79 28.70 8.34
C GLY A 101 16.27 30.15 8.37
N ASN A 102 17.57 30.39 8.15
CA ASN A 102 18.19 31.71 8.18
C ASN A 102 18.30 32.40 6.81
N ILE A 103 17.72 31.84 5.76
CA ILE A 103 17.65 32.50 4.44
C ILE A 103 16.31 33.20 4.25
N SER A 104 16.22 34.06 3.25
CA SER A 104 14.99 34.75 2.88
C SER A 104 13.94 33.80 2.31
N ILE A 105 12.68 34.24 2.28
CA ILE A 105 11.60 33.44 1.70
C ILE A 105 11.85 33.19 0.21
N ILE A 106 12.36 34.18 -0.53
CA ILE A 106 12.66 34.05 -1.96
C ILE A 106 13.74 32.96 -2.19
N GLU A 107 14.84 33.02 -1.47
CA GLU A 107 15.91 32.01 -1.61
C GLU A 107 15.40 30.59 -1.23
N ALA A 108 14.55 30.51 -0.21
CA ALA A 108 13.93 29.25 0.18
C ALA A 108 13.02 28.71 -0.93
N MET A 109 12.22 29.57 -1.56
CA MET A 109 11.33 29.19 -2.66
C MET A 109 12.08 28.63 -3.87
N GLU A 110 13.25 29.15 -4.20
CA GLU A 110 14.08 28.58 -5.28
C GLU A 110 14.46 27.13 -4.98
N THR A 111 14.87 26.82 -3.74
CA THR A 111 15.21 25.48 -3.32
C THR A 111 14.01 24.54 -3.37
N ILE A 112 12.85 24.98 -2.87
CA ILE A 112 11.60 24.21 -2.85
C ILE A 112 11.13 23.92 -4.27
N SER A 113 11.15 24.93 -5.15
CA SER A 113 10.72 24.81 -6.55
C SER A 113 11.61 23.84 -7.34
N LYS A 114 12.93 23.86 -7.14
CA LYS A 114 13.87 22.94 -7.79
C LYS A 114 13.58 21.47 -7.44
N LYS A 115 13.09 21.20 -6.23
CA LYS A 115 12.74 19.85 -5.78
C LYS A 115 11.34 19.40 -6.24
N GLY A 116 10.44 20.31 -6.54
CA GLY A 116 9.12 20.03 -7.15
C GLY A 116 8.08 19.38 -6.23
N TYR A 117 8.29 19.36 -4.92
CA TYR A 117 7.37 18.71 -3.97
C TYR A 117 6.34 19.66 -3.34
N GLY A 118 6.40 20.97 -3.64
CA GLY A 118 5.51 21.98 -3.04
C GLY A 118 5.66 22.13 -1.52
N LEU A 119 6.76 21.63 -0.95
CA LEU A 119 7.05 21.65 0.48
C LEU A 119 8.55 21.80 0.71
N GLY A 120 8.94 22.59 1.71
CA GLY A 120 10.30 22.68 2.24
C GLY A 120 10.39 22.25 3.69
N LEU A 121 11.44 21.52 4.05
CA LEU A 121 11.78 21.14 5.42
C LEU A 121 12.75 22.15 6.01
N ILE A 122 12.27 23.03 6.90
CA ILE A 122 13.04 24.16 7.41
C ILE A 122 13.91 23.69 8.58
N LYS A 123 15.24 23.80 8.40
CA LYS A 123 16.23 23.47 9.42
C LYS A 123 16.66 24.71 10.20
N ILE A 124 16.77 24.55 11.51
CA ILE A 124 17.49 25.49 12.40
C ILE A 124 18.60 24.68 13.08
N GLY A 125 19.83 24.95 12.72
CA GLY A 125 20.94 24.09 13.08
C GLY A 125 20.83 22.70 12.44
N ARG A 126 20.87 21.64 13.24
CA ARG A 126 20.82 20.24 12.76
C ARG A 126 19.43 19.65 12.68
N SER A 127 18.40 20.35 13.20
CA SER A 127 17.06 19.81 13.36
C SER A 127 16.06 20.45 12.40
N VAL A 128 15.11 19.66 11.90
CA VAL A 128 13.93 20.17 11.18
C VAL A 128 13.00 20.81 12.22
N SER A 129 12.81 22.11 12.12
CA SER A 129 12.07 22.93 13.07
C SER A 129 10.71 23.36 12.57
N GLY A 130 10.43 23.18 11.28
CA GLY A 130 9.16 23.53 10.64
C GLY A 130 9.13 23.08 9.19
N ILE A 131 7.97 23.33 8.58
CA ILE A 131 7.76 23.13 7.15
C ILE A 131 7.27 24.46 6.54
N PHE A 132 7.48 24.59 5.23
CA PHE A 132 6.92 25.67 4.45
C PHE A 132 6.32 25.12 3.16
N THR A 133 5.06 25.41 2.92
CA THR A 133 4.26 24.87 1.81
C THR A 133 3.73 25.97 0.92
N ASP A 134 3.16 25.63 -0.24
CA ASP A 134 2.46 26.58 -1.11
C ASP A 134 1.32 27.30 -0.39
N GLY A 135 0.67 26.63 0.58
CA GLY A 135 -0.35 27.25 1.44
C GLY A 135 0.24 28.31 2.38
N ASP A 136 1.45 28.08 2.88
CA ASP A 136 2.18 29.06 3.70
C ASP A 136 2.59 30.26 2.85
N LEU A 137 3.07 30.03 1.62
CA LEU A 137 3.42 31.10 0.69
C LEU A 137 2.21 32.01 0.39
N ARG A 138 1.05 31.42 0.10
CA ARG A 138 -0.18 32.21 -0.12
C ARG A 138 -0.54 33.07 1.08
N ARG A 139 -0.41 32.55 2.31
CA ARG A 139 -0.66 33.32 3.54
C ARG A 139 0.32 34.48 3.70
N VAL A 140 1.58 34.25 3.39
CA VAL A 140 2.63 35.28 3.45
C VAL A 140 2.35 36.40 2.48
N ILE A 141 1.96 36.08 1.23
CA ILE A 141 1.63 37.06 0.20
C ILE A 141 0.37 37.83 0.61
N ASN A 142 -0.68 37.17 1.11
CA ASN A 142 -1.91 37.84 1.52
C ASN A 142 -1.74 38.77 2.73
N ASN A 143 -0.69 38.62 3.50
CA ASN A 143 -0.35 39.46 4.65
C ASN A 143 0.72 40.53 4.32
N ASP A 144 0.99 40.78 3.04
CA ASP A 144 1.95 41.75 2.53
C ASP A 144 3.35 41.63 3.18
N VAL A 145 3.79 40.42 3.49
CA VAL A 145 5.11 40.15 4.07
C VAL A 145 6.18 40.32 2.98
N ASP A 146 7.21 41.06 3.27
CA ASP A 146 8.37 41.18 2.37
C ASP A 146 9.14 39.86 2.24
N LEU A 147 9.06 39.27 1.05
CA LEU A 147 9.65 37.96 0.75
C LEU A 147 11.18 38.01 0.69
N SER A 148 11.76 39.18 0.39
CA SER A 148 13.21 39.34 0.18
C SER A 148 13.96 39.52 1.48
N SER A 149 13.36 40.19 2.47
CA SER A 149 14.01 40.51 3.74
C SER A 149 13.59 39.59 4.90
N THR A 150 12.42 38.92 4.77
CA THR A 150 11.89 38.06 5.84
C THR A 150 12.54 36.68 5.79
N LEU A 151 13.10 36.26 6.93
CA LEU A 151 13.68 34.93 7.08
C LEU A 151 12.56 33.86 7.15
N ILE A 152 12.75 32.74 6.43
CA ILE A 152 11.77 31.67 6.31
C ILE A 152 11.35 31.07 7.68
N LYS A 153 12.25 31.02 8.65
CA LYS A 153 11.97 30.54 10.03
C LYS A 153 10.89 31.35 10.76
N LYS A 154 10.62 32.60 10.36
CA LYS A 154 9.61 33.47 10.98
C LYS A 154 8.19 33.10 10.52
N VAL A 155 8.06 32.55 9.32
CA VAL A 155 6.78 32.27 8.65
C VAL A 155 6.49 30.78 8.46
N MET A 156 7.43 29.91 8.79
CA MET A 156 7.25 28.45 8.69
C MET A 156 6.14 27.92 9.61
N THR A 157 5.49 26.86 9.20
CA THR A 157 4.55 26.10 10.04
C THR A 157 5.34 25.19 10.97
N LYS A 158 5.24 25.42 12.29
CA LYS A 158 5.97 24.65 13.34
C LYS A 158 5.23 23.40 13.78
N LYS A 159 3.89 23.38 13.72
CA LYS A 159 3.06 22.24 14.08
C LYS A 159 2.64 21.53 12.78
N PHE A 160 3.34 20.49 12.41
CA PHE A 160 3.06 19.68 11.22
C PHE A 160 2.89 18.20 11.63
N LYS A 161 2.22 17.44 10.76
CA LYS A 161 1.88 16.06 11.05
C LYS A 161 2.91 15.09 10.53
N PHE A 162 3.02 13.98 11.25
CA PHE A 162 3.89 12.87 10.93
C PHE A 162 3.06 11.62 10.69
N VAL A 163 3.62 10.74 9.86
CA VAL A 163 3.17 9.36 9.68
C VAL A 163 4.37 8.44 9.83
N SER A 164 4.14 7.18 10.14
CA SER A 164 5.19 6.18 10.21
C SER A 164 5.52 5.62 8.83
N GLU A 165 6.78 5.29 8.59
CA GLU A 165 7.17 4.53 7.40
C GLU A 165 6.47 3.16 7.29
N THR A 166 5.98 2.63 8.41
CA THR A 166 5.26 1.35 8.49
C THR A 166 3.76 1.47 8.29
N ASP A 167 3.20 2.68 8.26
CA ASP A 167 1.77 2.91 8.00
C ASP A 167 1.40 2.48 6.58
N TYR A 168 0.12 2.16 6.38
CA TYR A 168 -0.38 1.83 5.05
C TYR A 168 -0.76 3.09 4.28
N VAL A 169 -0.38 3.14 3.01
CA VAL A 169 -0.65 4.29 2.12
C VAL A 169 -2.14 4.64 2.07
N LEU A 170 -3.02 3.63 2.06
CA LEU A 170 -4.46 3.86 2.02
C LEU A 170 -4.96 4.61 3.27
N ASP A 171 -4.45 4.28 4.46
CA ASP A 171 -4.88 4.96 5.69
C ASP A 171 -4.32 6.39 5.73
N VAL A 172 -3.08 6.56 5.29
CA VAL A 172 -2.44 7.87 5.17
C VAL A 172 -3.14 8.76 4.14
N SER A 173 -3.54 8.22 2.99
CA SER A 173 -4.29 9.00 1.98
C SER A 173 -5.64 9.49 2.50
N ARG A 174 -6.36 8.67 3.27
CA ARG A 174 -7.60 9.11 3.95
C ARG A 174 -7.37 10.25 4.93
N VAL A 175 -6.25 10.23 5.67
CA VAL A 175 -5.86 11.35 6.55
C VAL A 175 -5.60 12.61 5.73
N MET A 176 -4.89 12.49 4.61
CA MET A 176 -4.60 13.61 3.71
C MET A 176 -5.89 14.22 3.13
N GLU A 177 -6.79 13.38 2.64
CA GLU A 177 -8.09 13.81 2.08
C GLU A 177 -8.95 14.52 3.14
N ASN A 178 -9.14 13.90 4.30
CA ASN A 178 -9.98 14.46 5.37
C ASN A 178 -9.46 15.81 5.89
N GLN A 179 -8.15 16.03 5.81
CA GLN A 179 -7.52 17.25 6.31
C GLN A 179 -7.15 18.23 5.20
N LYS A 180 -7.41 17.89 3.94
CA LYS A 180 -7.07 18.68 2.76
C LYS A 180 -5.58 19.08 2.72
N ILE A 181 -4.70 18.12 3.06
CA ILE A 181 -3.25 18.30 3.01
C ILE A 181 -2.65 17.44 1.89
N TYR A 182 -1.65 17.97 1.20
CA TYR A 182 -1.05 17.35 0.02
C TYR A 182 0.29 16.68 0.30
N SER A 183 0.86 16.89 1.48
CA SER A 183 2.14 16.33 1.87
C SER A 183 2.15 15.98 3.35
N LEU A 184 2.83 14.90 3.70
CA LEU A 184 3.04 14.46 5.08
C LEU A 184 4.51 14.13 5.29
N ILE A 185 4.98 14.40 6.49
CA ILE A 185 6.35 14.06 6.89
C ILE A 185 6.36 12.64 7.44
N VAL A 186 7.29 11.83 6.92
CA VAL A 186 7.47 10.45 7.35
C VAL A 186 8.54 10.39 8.42
N LYS A 187 8.29 9.59 9.46
CA LYS A 187 9.28 9.26 10.48
C LYS A 187 9.60 7.76 10.43
N ASP A 188 10.88 7.47 10.60
CA ASP A 188 11.34 6.09 10.75
C ASP A 188 11.04 5.55 12.17
N SER A 189 11.37 4.27 12.39
CA SER A 189 11.21 3.59 13.68
C SER A 189 12.03 4.22 14.82
N LYS A 190 13.03 5.08 14.51
CA LYS A 190 13.87 5.83 15.46
C LYS A 190 13.37 7.27 15.62
N ASN A 191 12.18 7.60 15.14
CA ASN A 191 11.56 8.92 15.18
C ASN A 191 12.33 10.01 14.39
N LYS A 192 13.18 9.60 13.43
CA LYS A 192 13.93 10.49 12.54
C LYS A 192 13.12 10.72 11.25
N ILE A 193 13.19 11.94 10.70
CA ILE A 193 12.63 12.30 9.37
C ILE A 193 13.55 11.77 8.29
#